data_c9a9165cb40666076cdb0414036c7dd3
#
_entry.id   c9a9165cb40666076cdb0414036c7dd3
#
_cell.length_a   1.000
_cell.length_b   1.000
_cell.length_c   1.000
_cell.angle_alpha   90.00
_cell.angle_beta   90.00
_cell.angle_gamma   90.00
#
_symmetry.space_group_name_H-M   'P 1'
#
loop_
_entity.id
_entity.type
_entity.pdbx_description
1 polymer ?
#
loop_
_entity_poly.entity_id
_entity_poly.type
_entity_poly.pdbx_seq_one_letter_code
_entity_poly.pdbx_strand_id
1 'polypeptide(L)'
;MADLSRRALLRGAGAMGVTGALAAMTGCGVPPAYVEAADRGSTDRSARDRKIVFANWPLYIDVDDHDKQRRPTLDAFERRSGISVTYTEEINDNDEFFGKISPALMNHQSTGRDLIVISDWMCARFVRLGWVQKMDRAAQPHVAKYLDPLLRTPHFDEGRTHSVPWQSGITGIAYNRKKLGREIKHTSDLWKDDLRGRVTLLSGLDESFAMLMQGNGVDITRWTADDFHRMTDQVRGLVSKGHIRRFTGNDYIKDLDSGDVLAAQAYSGDVIQLQADNPDIEFVVPQEGAELWAESLMIPNLADHKRDAERLIDYYYRPEVAADLAAWVNYVCPVPAAREVLASSKDKERAALAEDPLIFPDDAMRKRLAIARDITAKERTAFAKEWNGIVGL
;
A
#
# COMPACT_ATOMS: atom_id res chain seq x y z
N MET A 1 24.83 15.02 -52.65
CA MET A 1 23.91 15.03 -51.49
C MET A 1 24.75 15.29 -50.27
N ALA A 2 24.69 16.53 -49.79
CA ALA A 2 25.59 17.03 -48.75
C ALA A 2 25.01 16.78 -47.35
N ASP A 3 25.85 16.18 -46.55
CA ASP A 3 25.62 15.86 -45.13
C ASP A 3 25.52 17.17 -44.29
N LEU A 4 24.35 17.47 -43.73
CA LEU A 4 24.13 18.59 -42.84
C LEU A 4 24.40 18.18 -41.39
N SER A 5 25.59 18.46 -40.93
CA SER A 5 26.00 18.22 -39.55
C SER A 5 25.34 19.23 -38.57
N ARG A 6 25.00 18.75 -37.37
CA ARG A 6 24.38 19.49 -36.27
C ARG A 6 25.15 20.75 -35.79
N ARG A 7 26.33 21.03 -36.35
CA ARG A 7 27.16 22.23 -36.03
C ARG A 7 26.84 23.48 -36.88
N ALA A 8 26.02 23.37 -37.94
CA ALA A 8 25.67 24.48 -38.81
C ALA A 8 24.47 25.34 -38.33
N LEU A 9 23.71 24.86 -37.34
CA LEU A 9 22.47 25.51 -36.82
C LEU A 9 22.70 26.49 -35.66
N LEU A 10 23.93 26.64 -35.16
CA LEU A 10 24.25 27.49 -33.99
C LEU A 10 25.02 28.78 -34.34
N ARG A 11 25.10 29.18 -35.60
CA ARG A 11 25.85 30.39 -36.04
C ARG A 11 25.02 31.42 -36.80
N GLY A 12 23.77 31.64 -36.39
CA GLY A 12 22.96 32.63 -37.10
C GLY A 12 21.88 33.27 -36.23
N ALA A 13 22.23 34.01 -35.17
CA ALA A 13 21.37 35.08 -34.64
C ALA A 13 22.20 35.97 -33.68
N GLY A 14 22.85 36.91 -34.25
CA GLY A 14 23.46 38.06 -33.56
C GLY A 14 22.66 39.32 -33.85
N ALA A 15 22.38 40.06 -32.78
CA ALA A 15 22.03 41.47 -32.68
C ALA A 15 20.67 41.95 -33.17
N MET A 16 19.75 42.23 -32.21
CA MET A 16 19.02 43.49 -32.14
C MET A 16 18.36 43.69 -30.76
N GLY A 17 18.66 44.83 -30.15
CA GLY A 17 17.72 45.61 -29.30
C GLY A 17 17.62 45.26 -27.83
N VAL A 18 18.46 45.91 -27.00
CA VAL A 18 18.25 46.13 -25.57
C VAL A 18 17.15 47.15 -25.37
N THR A 19 16.00 46.72 -24.79
CA THR A 19 15.13 47.59 -23.99
C THR A 19 14.52 46.78 -22.84
N GLY A 20 14.68 47.29 -21.63
CA GLY A 20 14.48 46.57 -20.37
C GLY A 20 13.09 46.07 -20.04
N ALA A 21 13.08 44.98 -19.38
CA ALA A 21 12.12 44.62 -18.34
C ALA A 21 12.85 43.70 -17.36
N LEU A 22 13.14 44.21 -16.18
CA LEU A 22 13.46 43.39 -15.00
C LEU A 22 12.26 42.51 -14.70
N ALA A 23 12.22 41.35 -15.31
CA ALA A 23 11.35 40.26 -14.86
C ALA A 23 12.15 39.45 -13.84
N ALA A 24 11.70 39.46 -12.61
CA ALA A 24 12.20 38.70 -11.50
C ALA A 24 12.48 37.24 -11.92
N MET A 25 13.73 36.80 -11.76
CA MET A 25 14.07 35.38 -11.72
C MET A 25 13.41 34.79 -10.47
N THR A 26 12.16 34.38 -10.58
CA THR A 26 11.58 33.45 -9.64
C THR A 26 12.22 32.10 -9.95
N GLY A 27 13.11 31.69 -9.07
CA GLY A 27 13.74 30.38 -9.11
C GLY A 27 12.71 29.27 -9.33
N CYS A 28 13.14 28.15 -9.87
CA CYS A 28 12.40 26.89 -9.92
C CYS A 28 12.03 26.47 -8.48
N GLY A 29 11.08 27.16 -7.89
CA GLY A 29 10.45 26.77 -6.64
C GLY A 29 9.54 25.60 -6.96
N VAL A 30 9.79 24.47 -6.33
CA VAL A 30 8.78 23.41 -6.14
C VAL A 30 7.51 24.14 -5.68
N PRO A 31 6.36 23.94 -6.33
CA PRO A 31 5.11 24.59 -5.90
C PRO A 31 4.90 24.36 -4.40
N PRO A 32 4.38 25.32 -3.64
CA PRO A 32 4.14 25.14 -2.22
C PRO A 32 3.26 23.92 -2.02
N ALA A 33 3.54 23.14 -1.00
CA ALA A 33 2.97 21.83 -0.69
C ALA A 33 1.48 21.84 -0.33
N TYR A 34 0.75 22.89 -0.64
CA TYR A 34 -0.69 22.99 -0.50
C TYR A 34 -1.20 24.04 -1.49
N VAL A 35 -1.41 23.62 -2.71
CA VAL A 35 -2.47 24.23 -3.49
C VAL A 35 -3.71 23.42 -3.09
N GLU A 36 -4.71 24.06 -2.50
CA GLU A 36 -6.06 23.53 -2.52
C GLU A 36 -6.37 23.27 -4.00
N ALA A 37 -6.06 22.06 -4.44
CA ALA A 37 -6.35 21.64 -5.79
C ALA A 37 -7.86 21.65 -5.83
N ALA A 38 -8.40 22.66 -6.47
CA ALA A 38 -9.82 22.70 -6.77
C ALA A 38 -10.17 21.30 -7.28
N ASP A 39 -11.14 20.65 -6.63
CA ASP A 39 -11.67 19.36 -7.03
C ASP A 39 -11.96 19.42 -8.54
N ARG A 40 -10.97 19.04 -9.35
CA ARG A 40 -11.06 19.10 -10.80
C ARG A 40 -11.75 17.83 -11.27
N GLY A 41 -13.02 17.70 -10.82
CA GLY A 41 -13.90 16.69 -11.33
C GLY A 41 -13.99 16.80 -12.85
N SER A 42 -13.90 15.67 -13.53
CA SER A 42 -14.41 15.55 -14.88
C SER A 42 -15.94 15.75 -14.85
N THR A 43 -16.54 15.98 -16.00
CA THR A 43 -17.98 15.83 -16.12
C THR A 43 -18.31 14.35 -15.87
N ASP A 44 -18.86 14.03 -14.69
CA ASP A 44 -19.23 12.67 -14.32
C ASP A 44 -20.23 12.07 -15.33
N ARG A 45 -19.82 11.03 -16.04
CA ARG A 45 -20.59 10.33 -17.09
C ARG A 45 -21.32 9.11 -16.57
N SER A 46 -21.28 8.81 -15.29
CA SER A 46 -21.87 7.60 -14.67
C SER A 46 -23.35 7.42 -15.06
N ALA A 47 -24.11 8.51 -15.18
CA ALA A 47 -25.52 8.43 -15.57
C ALA A 47 -25.75 7.98 -17.02
N ARG A 48 -24.75 8.15 -17.89
CA ARG A 48 -24.85 7.87 -19.33
C ARG A 48 -24.17 6.56 -19.72
N ASP A 49 -22.94 6.39 -19.28
CA ASP A 49 -22.06 5.33 -19.80
C ASP A 49 -22.05 4.07 -18.93
N ARG A 50 -22.43 4.17 -17.65
CA ARG A 50 -22.60 3.04 -16.70
C ARG A 50 -21.42 2.05 -16.73
N LYS A 51 -20.21 2.56 -16.55
CA LYS A 51 -19.00 1.75 -16.58
C LYS A 51 -17.94 2.27 -15.63
N ILE A 52 -16.98 1.42 -15.28
CA ILE A 52 -15.82 1.73 -14.44
C ILE A 52 -14.57 1.08 -15.05
N VAL A 53 -13.47 1.80 -15.06
CA VAL A 53 -12.12 1.25 -15.30
C VAL A 53 -11.41 1.17 -13.95
N PHE A 54 -11.17 -0.06 -13.49
CA PHE A 54 -10.62 -0.35 -12.16
C PHE A 54 -9.25 -1.03 -12.27
N ALA A 55 -8.21 -0.37 -11.80
CA ALA A 55 -6.82 -0.88 -11.74
C ALA A 55 -6.48 -1.34 -10.33
N ASN A 56 -5.94 -2.55 -10.20
CA ASN A 56 -5.61 -3.19 -8.94
C ASN A 56 -4.31 -3.98 -9.04
N TRP A 57 -3.88 -4.55 -7.92
CA TRP A 57 -2.77 -5.48 -7.79
C TRP A 57 -3.15 -6.88 -8.30
N PRO A 58 -2.18 -7.69 -8.77
CA PRO A 58 -2.42 -9.09 -9.10
C PRO A 58 -2.95 -9.88 -7.90
N LEU A 59 -3.89 -10.79 -8.15
CA LEU A 59 -4.49 -11.69 -7.15
C LEU A 59 -5.16 -11.00 -5.95
N TYR A 60 -5.52 -9.74 -6.08
CA TYR A 60 -6.05 -8.94 -4.99
C TYR A 60 -7.58 -8.78 -5.04
N ILE A 61 -8.23 -9.70 -5.72
CA ILE A 61 -9.69 -9.85 -5.81
C ILE A 61 -10.02 -11.34 -6.07
N ASP A 62 -11.20 -11.77 -5.66
CA ASP A 62 -11.66 -13.14 -5.83
C ASP A 62 -11.68 -13.59 -7.30
N VAL A 63 -11.27 -14.83 -7.51
CA VAL A 63 -11.19 -15.48 -8.82
C VAL A 63 -12.05 -16.75 -8.80
N ASP A 64 -12.78 -17.00 -9.88
CA ASP A 64 -13.57 -18.20 -10.03
C ASP A 64 -12.66 -19.44 -10.15
N ASP A 65 -13.01 -20.54 -9.50
CA ASP A 65 -12.19 -21.76 -9.49
C ASP A 65 -12.08 -22.42 -10.86
N HIS A 66 -13.09 -22.26 -11.69
CA HIS A 66 -13.21 -22.90 -13.00
C HIS A 66 -12.85 -21.97 -14.16
N ASP A 67 -13.01 -20.64 -13.97
CA ASP A 67 -12.69 -19.63 -14.97
C ASP A 67 -11.83 -18.51 -14.34
N LYS A 68 -10.53 -18.59 -14.54
CA LYS A 68 -9.55 -17.65 -13.95
C LYS A 68 -9.66 -16.21 -14.46
N GLN A 69 -10.49 -15.96 -15.46
CA GLN A 69 -10.77 -14.59 -15.92
C GLN A 69 -11.97 -13.97 -15.22
N ARG A 70 -12.82 -14.78 -14.58
CA ARG A 70 -14.00 -14.29 -13.85
C ARG A 70 -13.64 -13.83 -12.44
N ARG A 71 -14.34 -12.79 -12.02
CA ARG A 71 -14.26 -12.20 -10.68
C ARG A 71 -15.67 -12.22 -10.07
N PRO A 72 -16.02 -13.27 -9.29
CA PRO A 72 -17.41 -13.52 -8.85
C PRO A 72 -18.07 -12.32 -8.17
N THR A 73 -17.34 -11.59 -7.31
CA THR A 73 -17.88 -10.39 -6.65
C THR A 73 -18.12 -9.24 -7.61
N LEU A 74 -17.24 -9.02 -8.62
CA LEU A 74 -17.47 -8.02 -9.68
C LEU A 74 -18.64 -8.42 -10.58
N ASP A 75 -18.71 -9.70 -10.99
CA ASP A 75 -19.84 -10.20 -11.79
C ASP A 75 -21.19 -9.97 -11.05
N ALA A 76 -21.19 -10.19 -9.72
CA ALA A 76 -22.39 -9.94 -8.91
C ALA A 76 -22.71 -8.43 -8.81
N PHE A 77 -21.71 -7.57 -8.72
CA PHE A 77 -21.91 -6.12 -8.79
C PHE A 77 -22.50 -5.68 -10.13
N GLU A 78 -21.93 -6.14 -11.24
CA GLU A 78 -22.41 -5.80 -12.59
C GLU A 78 -23.85 -6.20 -12.79
N ARG A 79 -24.21 -7.46 -12.45
CA ARG A 79 -25.61 -7.95 -12.55
C ARG A 79 -26.56 -7.13 -11.69
N ARG A 80 -26.15 -6.71 -10.50
CA ARG A 80 -27.01 -6.00 -9.55
C ARG A 80 -27.18 -4.51 -9.90
N SER A 81 -26.10 -3.89 -10.34
CA SER A 81 -26.04 -2.44 -10.56
C SER A 81 -26.33 -2.03 -12.01
N GLY A 82 -26.09 -2.92 -12.98
CA GLY A 82 -26.07 -2.60 -14.40
C GLY A 82 -24.87 -1.71 -14.79
N ILE A 83 -23.80 -1.71 -13.97
CA ILE A 83 -22.55 -0.99 -14.24
C ILE A 83 -21.51 -2.02 -14.66
N SER A 84 -20.92 -1.88 -15.85
CA SER A 84 -19.84 -2.75 -16.31
C SER A 84 -18.49 -2.32 -15.70
N VAL A 85 -17.63 -3.29 -15.38
CA VAL A 85 -16.31 -3.04 -14.78
C VAL A 85 -15.21 -3.63 -15.68
N THR A 86 -14.39 -2.74 -16.24
CA THR A 86 -13.13 -3.17 -16.86
C THR A 86 -12.08 -3.25 -15.77
N TYR A 87 -11.80 -4.46 -15.30
CA TYR A 87 -10.83 -4.74 -14.24
C TYR A 87 -9.47 -5.08 -14.84
N THR A 88 -8.41 -4.48 -14.31
CA THR A 88 -7.03 -4.73 -14.73
C THR A 88 -6.10 -4.96 -13.55
N GLU A 89 -5.26 -5.98 -13.62
CA GLU A 89 -4.17 -6.25 -12.69
C GLU A 89 -2.88 -5.63 -13.26
N GLU A 90 -2.73 -4.31 -13.12
CA GLU A 90 -1.65 -3.58 -13.76
C GLU A 90 -0.71 -2.85 -12.78
N ILE A 91 -0.91 -3.07 -11.48
CA ILE A 91 -0.12 -2.46 -10.41
C ILE A 91 0.80 -3.54 -9.84
N ASN A 92 2.10 -3.48 -10.14
CA ASN A 92 3.11 -4.38 -9.59
C ASN A 92 3.98 -3.71 -8.53
N ASP A 93 4.09 -2.39 -8.61
CA ASP A 93 4.88 -1.55 -7.72
C ASP A 93 4.29 -0.14 -7.68
N ASN A 94 4.29 0.48 -6.50
CA ASN A 94 3.69 1.81 -6.30
C ASN A 94 4.42 2.91 -7.08
N ASP A 95 5.76 2.93 -7.07
CA ASP A 95 6.54 3.98 -7.75
C ASP A 95 6.52 3.78 -9.27
N GLU A 96 6.53 2.53 -9.75
CA GLU A 96 6.34 2.21 -11.16
C GLU A 96 4.96 2.70 -11.64
N PHE A 97 3.90 2.35 -10.91
CA PHE A 97 2.55 2.77 -11.26
C PHE A 97 2.38 4.29 -11.16
N PHE A 98 2.95 4.92 -10.13
CA PHE A 98 3.01 6.37 -10.03
C PHE A 98 3.69 6.99 -11.25
N GLY A 99 4.85 6.46 -11.65
CA GLY A 99 5.57 6.91 -12.85
C GLY A 99 4.73 6.79 -14.13
N LYS A 100 3.94 5.72 -14.23
CA LYS A 100 3.06 5.44 -15.39
C LYS A 100 1.93 6.45 -15.53
N ILE A 101 1.28 6.87 -14.43
CA ILE A 101 0.09 7.73 -14.50
C ILE A 101 0.34 9.21 -14.19
N SER A 102 1.46 9.54 -13.53
CA SER A 102 1.79 10.92 -13.16
C SER A 102 1.89 11.90 -14.33
N PRO A 103 2.42 11.54 -15.53
CA PRO A 103 2.46 12.48 -16.65
C PRO A 103 1.07 12.97 -17.08
N ALA A 104 0.06 12.10 -17.06
CA ALA A 104 -1.32 12.50 -17.36
C ALA A 104 -1.84 13.48 -16.31
N LEU A 105 -1.68 13.17 -15.02
CA LEU A 105 -2.17 14.00 -13.91
C LEU A 105 -1.46 15.37 -13.86
N MET A 106 -0.14 15.40 -14.11
CA MET A 106 0.63 16.65 -14.22
C MET A 106 0.15 17.56 -15.36
N ASN A 107 -0.25 16.96 -16.47
CA ASN A 107 -0.78 17.67 -17.65
C ASN A 107 -2.29 17.90 -17.58
N HIS A 108 -2.93 17.66 -16.43
CA HIS A 108 -4.39 17.78 -16.26
C HIS A 108 -5.17 16.94 -17.29
N GLN A 109 -4.72 15.72 -17.52
CA GLN A 109 -5.36 14.75 -18.40
C GLN A 109 -5.89 13.57 -17.59
N SER A 110 -6.95 12.93 -18.07
CA SER A 110 -7.44 11.69 -17.48
C SER A 110 -6.40 10.58 -17.58
N THR A 111 -6.28 9.80 -16.53
CA THR A 111 -5.45 8.58 -16.53
C THR A 111 -6.11 7.43 -17.31
N GLY A 112 -7.38 7.59 -17.71
CA GLY A 112 -8.20 6.53 -18.27
C GLY A 112 -8.71 5.52 -17.22
N ARG A 113 -8.48 5.77 -15.91
CA ARG A 113 -8.93 4.94 -14.80
C ARG A 113 -9.91 5.72 -13.93
N ASP A 114 -10.96 5.04 -13.49
CA ASP A 114 -11.95 5.60 -12.58
C ASP A 114 -11.64 5.25 -11.13
N LEU A 115 -10.97 4.10 -10.91
CA LEU A 115 -10.63 3.59 -9.59
C LEU A 115 -9.24 2.93 -9.62
N ILE A 116 -8.43 3.20 -8.60
CA ILE A 116 -7.11 2.60 -8.42
C ILE A 116 -6.94 2.14 -6.97
N VAL A 117 -6.12 1.10 -6.74
CA VAL A 117 -5.73 0.63 -5.40
C VAL A 117 -4.22 0.80 -5.22
N ILE A 118 -3.80 1.58 -4.25
CA ILE A 118 -2.39 1.82 -3.94
C ILE A 118 -2.16 1.87 -2.43
N SER A 119 -0.92 1.65 -2.01
CA SER A 119 -0.56 1.68 -0.58
C SER A 119 -0.79 3.06 0.04
N ASP A 120 -1.17 3.10 1.31
CA ASP A 120 -1.47 4.35 2.03
C ASP A 120 -0.34 5.38 1.97
N TRP A 121 0.93 4.96 2.03
CA TRP A 121 2.06 5.87 1.88
C TRP A 121 2.13 6.53 0.49
N MET A 122 1.70 5.83 -0.56
CA MET A 122 1.56 6.40 -1.90
C MET A 122 0.28 7.24 -2.00
N CYS A 123 -0.82 6.82 -1.35
CA CYS A 123 -2.04 7.64 -1.21
C CYS A 123 -1.72 9.02 -0.64
N ALA A 124 -0.89 9.07 0.42
CA ALA A 124 -0.41 10.33 0.99
C ALA A 124 0.25 11.26 -0.03
N ARG A 125 1.00 10.68 -0.98
CA ARG A 125 1.62 11.44 -2.08
C ARG A 125 0.57 11.99 -3.05
N PHE A 126 -0.42 11.18 -3.45
CA PHE A 126 -1.50 11.61 -4.35
C PHE A 126 -2.38 12.69 -3.73
N VAL A 127 -2.75 12.54 -2.46
CA VAL A 127 -3.54 13.56 -1.72
C VAL A 127 -2.76 14.88 -1.64
N ARG A 128 -1.48 14.83 -1.25
CA ARG A 128 -0.63 16.03 -1.18
C ARG A 128 -0.46 16.74 -2.51
N LEU A 129 -0.41 16.00 -3.62
CA LEU A 129 -0.33 16.56 -4.98
C LEU A 129 -1.68 17.07 -5.49
N GLY A 130 -2.78 16.80 -4.79
CA GLY A 130 -4.13 17.14 -5.23
C GLY A 130 -4.55 16.38 -6.50
N TRP A 131 -4.12 15.12 -6.65
CA TRP A 131 -4.33 14.31 -7.85
C TRP A 131 -5.49 13.34 -7.77
N VAL A 132 -6.22 13.36 -6.67
CA VAL A 132 -7.38 12.51 -6.41
C VAL A 132 -8.57 13.32 -5.99
N GLN A 133 -9.75 12.81 -6.32
CA GLN A 133 -11.03 13.44 -6.05
C GLN A 133 -11.51 13.13 -4.63
N LYS A 134 -12.14 14.10 -4.00
CA LYS A 134 -12.87 13.89 -2.75
C LYS A 134 -14.11 13.03 -3.02
N MET A 135 -14.33 12.02 -2.19
CA MET A 135 -15.48 11.12 -2.28
C MET A 135 -16.71 11.69 -1.56
N ASP A 136 -17.89 11.40 -2.10
CA ASP A 136 -19.16 11.73 -1.45
C ASP A 136 -19.54 10.62 -0.44
N ARG A 137 -19.36 10.90 0.84
CA ARG A 137 -19.72 9.96 1.93
C ARG A 137 -21.22 9.67 2.01
N ALA A 138 -22.08 10.55 1.54
CA ALA A 138 -23.52 10.27 1.46
C ALA A 138 -23.83 9.16 0.43
N ALA A 139 -22.97 9.01 -0.60
CA ALA A 139 -23.07 7.93 -1.57
C ALA A 139 -22.48 6.60 -1.08
N GLN A 140 -21.84 6.57 0.10
CA GLN A 140 -21.11 5.43 0.63
C GLN A 140 -21.58 5.03 2.04
N PRO A 141 -22.87 4.67 2.25
CA PRO A 141 -23.42 4.37 3.57
C PRO A 141 -22.81 3.12 4.23
N HIS A 142 -22.39 2.10 3.44
CA HIS A 142 -21.74 0.91 4.00
C HIS A 142 -20.32 1.23 4.45
N VAL A 143 -19.54 2.01 3.71
CA VAL A 143 -18.24 2.52 4.14
C VAL A 143 -18.38 3.28 5.45
N ALA A 144 -19.32 4.23 5.53
CA ALA A 144 -19.54 5.02 6.75
C ALA A 144 -19.88 4.15 7.97
N LYS A 145 -20.65 3.08 7.76
CA LYS A 145 -21.12 2.19 8.82
C LYS A 145 -20.09 1.14 9.24
N TYR A 146 -19.40 0.51 8.28
CA TYR A 146 -18.69 -0.73 8.51
C TYR A 146 -17.17 -0.61 8.46
N LEU A 147 -16.61 0.52 8.01
CA LEU A 147 -15.15 0.72 8.02
C LEU A 147 -14.59 0.58 9.45
N ASP A 148 -13.56 -0.24 9.60
CA ASP A 148 -12.84 -0.43 10.85
C ASP A 148 -12.39 0.91 11.45
N PRO A 149 -12.73 1.20 12.73
CA PRO A 149 -12.31 2.43 13.40
C PRO A 149 -10.81 2.67 13.40
N LEU A 150 -9.96 1.63 13.46
CA LEU A 150 -8.50 1.76 13.40
C LEU A 150 -7.99 2.33 12.06
N LEU A 151 -8.75 2.13 10.98
CA LEU A 151 -8.35 2.55 9.63
C LEU A 151 -8.93 3.92 9.23
N ARG A 152 -9.74 4.56 10.10
CA ARG A 152 -10.49 5.78 9.74
C ARG A 152 -9.65 7.05 9.68
N THR A 153 -8.55 7.11 10.40
CA THR A 153 -7.83 8.36 10.63
C THR A 153 -6.33 8.25 10.33
N PRO A 154 -5.95 7.89 9.08
CA PRO A 154 -4.55 7.99 8.68
C PRO A 154 -4.16 9.48 8.66
N HIS A 155 -2.88 9.77 8.93
CA HIS A 155 -2.39 11.15 9.02
C HIS A 155 -2.59 11.96 7.74
N PHE A 156 -2.54 11.30 6.57
CA PHE A 156 -2.63 11.96 5.26
C PHE A 156 -4.06 12.27 4.81
N ASP A 157 -5.08 11.60 5.37
CA ASP A 157 -6.47 11.71 4.92
C ASP A 157 -7.43 11.43 6.10
N GLU A 158 -7.49 12.37 7.05
CA GLU A 158 -8.36 12.26 8.20
C GLU A 158 -9.83 12.08 7.78
N GLY A 159 -10.46 11.02 8.30
CA GLY A 159 -11.83 10.64 7.94
C GLY A 159 -11.94 9.97 6.56
N ARG A 160 -10.81 9.63 5.93
CA ARG A 160 -10.80 8.92 4.62
C ARG A 160 -11.62 9.62 3.55
N THR A 161 -11.43 10.93 3.38
CA THR A 161 -12.21 11.72 2.42
C THR A 161 -11.81 11.48 0.97
N HIS A 162 -10.58 11.05 0.71
CA HIS A 162 -10.01 10.79 -0.62
C HIS A 162 -9.63 9.33 -0.84
N SER A 163 -9.59 8.54 0.23
CA SER A 163 -9.21 7.14 0.19
C SER A 163 -10.18 6.26 0.96
N VAL A 164 -10.28 5.00 0.59
CA VAL A 164 -11.04 3.98 1.33
C VAL A 164 -10.23 2.69 1.33
N PRO A 165 -9.89 2.09 2.47
CA PRO A 165 -9.15 0.83 2.51
C PRO A 165 -9.80 -0.27 1.66
N TRP A 166 -9.01 -0.88 0.79
CA TRP A 166 -9.39 -2.08 0.04
C TRP A 166 -9.15 -3.33 0.86
N GLN A 167 -7.91 -3.50 1.31
CA GLN A 167 -7.48 -4.48 2.28
C GLN A 167 -6.45 -3.82 3.19
N SER A 168 -6.17 -4.44 4.33
CA SER A 168 -5.17 -3.97 5.26
C SER A 168 -4.26 -5.13 5.67
N GLY A 169 -3.06 -4.84 6.09
CA GLY A 169 -2.10 -5.86 6.47
C GLY A 169 -1.25 -5.43 7.66
N ILE A 170 -0.56 -6.40 8.22
CA ILE A 170 0.36 -6.20 9.34
C ILE A 170 1.76 -6.57 8.87
N THR A 171 2.74 -5.68 9.09
CA THR A 171 4.15 -6.01 8.94
C THR A 171 4.68 -6.53 10.27
N GLY A 172 5.03 -7.82 10.31
CA GLY A 172 5.48 -8.49 11.52
C GLY A 172 6.66 -9.42 11.24
N ILE A 173 6.77 -10.48 12.03
CA ILE A 173 7.85 -11.47 11.92
C ILE A 173 7.26 -12.84 11.58
N ALA A 174 7.69 -13.41 10.45
CA ALA A 174 7.46 -14.82 10.15
C ALA A 174 8.70 -15.64 10.52
N TYR A 175 8.53 -16.84 11.07
CA TYR A 175 9.65 -17.68 11.44
C TYR A 175 9.29 -19.17 11.44
N ASN A 176 10.29 -20.03 11.20
CA ASN A 176 10.11 -21.47 11.30
C ASN A 176 10.33 -21.91 12.75
N ARG A 177 9.23 -22.08 13.49
CA ARG A 177 9.26 -22.42 14.91
C ARG A 177 9.97 -23.74 15.19
N LYS A 178 9.71 -24.74 14.38
CA LYS A 178 10.26 -26.08 14.56
C LYS A 178 11.77 -26.13 14.34
N LYS A 179 12.25 -25.48 13.26
CA LYS A 179 13.70 -25.41 12.97
C LYS A 179 14.43 -24.51 13.96
N LEU A 180 13.81 -23.40 14.40
CA LEU A 180 14.39 -22.49 15.39
C LEU A 180 14.40 -23.08 16.80
N GLY A 181 13.40 -23.89 17.15
CA GLY A 181 13.30 -24.55 18.46
C GLY A 181 12.88 -23.63 19.61
N ARG A 182 12.51 -22.40 19.34
CA ARG A 182 12.00 -21.42 20.32
C ARG A 182 10.95 -20.48 19.71
N GLU A 183 10.23 -19.78 20.57
CA GLU A 183 9.33 -18.71 20.16
C GLU A 183 10.10 -17.40 19.92
N ILE A 184 9.58 -16.60 18.98
CA ILE A 184 9.90 -15.18 18.80
C ILE A 184 8.76 -14.38 19.41
N LYS A 185 9.08 -13.40 20.27
CA LYS A 185 8.10 -12.51 20.92
C LYS A 185 8.44 -11.04 20.74
N HIS A 186 9.71 -10.73 20.56
CA HIS A 186 10.26 -9.38 20.47
C HIS A 186 11.01 -9.19 19.16
N THR A 187 11.02 -7.97 18.64
CA THR A 187 11.86 -7.64 17.48
C THR A 187 13.34 -7.95 17.76
N SER A 188 13.79 -7.75 19.01
CA SER A 188 15.15 -8.07 19.44
C SER A 188 15.50 -9.56 19.37
N ASP A 189 14.51 -10.46 19.36
CA ASP A 189 14.73 -11.89 19.19
C ASP A 189 15.35 -12.26 17.82
N LEU A 190 15.11 -11.39 16.80
CA LEU A 190 15.74 -11.54 15.49
C LEU A 190 17.27 -11.38 15.54
N TRP A 191 17.79 -10.70 16.55
CA TRP A 191 19.22 -10.36 16.66
C TRP A 191 20.01 -11.32 17.54
N LYS A 192 19.41 -12.44 17.98
CA LYS A 192 20.10 -13.48 18.74
C LYS A 192 21.05 -14.28 17.84
N ASP A 193 22.14 -14.78 18.41
CA ASP A 193 23.23 -15.42 17.67
C ASP A 193 22.81 -16.69 16.88
N ASP A 194 21.78 -17.39 17.34
CA ASP A 194 21.19 -18.55 16.65
C ASP A 194 20.52 -18.21 15.31
N LEU A 195 20.22 -16.92 15.11
CA LEU A 195 19.65 -16.39 13.86
C LEU A 195 20.68 -15.65 12.98
N ARG A 196 21.96 -15.61 13.36
CA ARG A 196 22.99 -14.91 12.57
C ARG A 196 23.08 -15.48 11.14
N GLY A 197 22.92 -14.58 10.15
CA GLY A 197 22.91 -14.93 8.72
C GLY A 197 21.68 -15.75 8.28
N ARG A 198 20.64 -15.82 9.13
CA ARG A 198 19.39 -16.55 8.87
C ARG A 198 18.14 -15.67 8.95
N VAL A 199 18.32 -14.34 8.89
CA VAL A 199 17.26 -13.33 8.93
C VAL A 199 17.23 -12.55 7.63
N THR A 200 16.04 -12.29 7.11
CA THR A 200 15.80 -11.31 6.03
C THR A 200 14.92 -10.16 6.53
N LEU A 201 15.18 -8.97 6.01
CA LEU A 201 14.31 -7.81 6.17
C LEU A 201 13.71 -7.41 4.82
N LEU A 202 12.62 -6.68 4.83
CA LEU A 202 12.04 -6.11 3.62
C LEU A 202 12.97 -5.04 3.05
N SER A 203 13.05 -4.94 1.73
CA SER A 203 13.93 -3.99 1.05
C SER A 203 13.33 -2.59 0.94
N GLY A 204 12.02 -2.48 0.89
CA GLY A 204 11.33 -1.20 0.79
C GLY A 204 11.44 -0.39 2.09
N LEU A 205 11.70 0.92 1.96
CA LEU A 205 11.81 1.81 3.10
C LEU A 205 10.49 1.85 3.89
N ASP A 206 9.39 2.10 3.18
CA ASP A 206 8.07 2.32 3.80
C ASP A 206 7.55 1.04 4.48
N GLU A 207 7.94 -0.11 4.00
CA GLU A 207 7.53 -1.42 4.52
C GLU A 207 8.35 -1.89 5.72
N SER A 208 9.58 -1.35 5.88
CA SER A 208 10.54 -1.89 6.84
C SER A 208 10.67 -1.08 8.11
N PHE A 209 10.64 0.25 8.02
CA PHE A 209 11.11 1.11 9.12
C PHE A 209 10.24 1.01 10.38
N ALA A 210 8.92 0.87 10.23
CA ALA A 210 7.98 0.97 11.35
C ALA A 210 8.22 -0.13 12.40
N MET A 211 8.31 -1.40 12.00
CA MET A 211 8.57 -2.52 12.90
C MET A 211 9.95 -2.36 13.59
N LEU A 212 10.97 -1.94 12.84
CA LEU A 212 12.32 -1.76 13.37
C LEU A 212 12.39 -0.61 14.38
N MET A 213 11.66 0.48 14.16
CA MET A 213 11.54 1.57 15.12
C MET A 213 10.80 1.16 16.38
N GLN A 214 9.66 0.45 16.25
CA GLN A 214 8.92 -0.07 17.40
C GLN A 214 9.79 -1.02 18.24
N GLY A 215 10.61 -1.85 17.59
CA GLY A 215 11.59 -2.70 18.26
C GLY A 215 12.63 -1.92 19.10
N ASN A 216 12.80 -0.64 18.83
CA ASN A 216 13.61 0.30 19.61
C ASN A 216 12.79 1.16 20.59
N GLY A 217 11.51 0.85 20.80
CA GLY A 217 10.60 1.56 21.70
C GLY A 217 10.10 2.91 21.15
N VAL A 218 10.18 3.12 19.83
CA VAL A 218 9.71 4.35 19.20
C VAL A 218 8.22 4.24 18.89
N ASP A 219 7.46 5.28 19.22
CA ASP A 219 6.07 5.44 18.81
C ASP A 219 6.01 5.85 17.33
N ILE A 220 5.59 4.92 16.46
CA ILE A 220 5.58 5.14 15.00
C ILE A 220 4.56 6.17 14.54
N THR A 221 3.63 6.59 15.39
CA THR A 221 2.66 7.64 15.04
C THR A 221 3.27 9.05 15.07
N ARG A 222 4.43 9.22 15.71
CA ARG A 222 5.08 10.53 15.95
C ARG A 222 6.61 10.48 15.94
N TRP A 223 7.19 9.48 15.30
CA TRP A 223 8.64 9.33 15.19
C TRP A 223 9.33 10.56 14.56
N THR A 224 10.62 10.72 14.78
CA THR A 224 11.43 11.84 14.33
C THR A 224 12.54 11.39 13.37
N ALA A 225 13.20 12.33 12.71
CA ALA A 225 14.37 12.03 11.88
C ALA A 225 15.51 11.36 12.68
N ASP A 226 15.71 11.79 13.95
CA ASP A 226 16.71 11.17 14.81
C ASP A 226 16.36 9.71 15.16
N ASP A 227 15.07 9.38 15.28
CA ASP A 227 14.63 8.00 15.46
C ASP A 227 14.95 7.16 14.23
N PHE A 228 14.74 7.73 13.03
CA PHE A 228 15.09 7.08 11.77
C PHE A 228 16.59 6.81 11.67
N HIS A 229 17.43 7.81 11.95
CA HIS A 229 18.89 7.66 11.89
C HIS A 229 19.39 6.61 12.89
N ARG A 230 18.86 6.58 14.12
CA ARG A 230 19.22 5.54 15.11
C ARG A 230 18.85 4.14 14.63
N MET A 231 17.67 3.99 14.03
CA MET A 231 17.21 2.70 13.47
C MET A 231 18.13 2.26 12.31
N THR A 232 18.46 3.15 11.37
CA THR A 232 19.33 2.85 10.24
C THR A 232 20.77 2.51 10.67
N ASP A 233 21.29 3.17 11.70
CA ASP A 233 22.60 2.86 12.29
C ASP A 233 22.62 1.46 12.92
N GLN A 234 21.54 1.07 13.60
CA GLN A 234 21.39 -0.28 14.13
C GLN A 234 21.38 -1.31 12.99
N VAL A 235 20.58 -1.10 11.96
CA VAL A 235 20.49 -2.03 10.81
C VAL A 235 21.83 -2.14 10.10
N ARG A 236 22.53 -1.03 9.88
CA ARG A 236 23.90 -1.01 9.31
C ARG A 236 24.87 -1.82 10.15
N GLY A 237 24.78 -1.71 11.47
CA GLY A 237 25.57 -2.52 12.39
C GLY A 237 25.28 -4.02 12.32
N LEU A 238 24.01 -4.41 12.10
CA LEU A 238 23.61 -5.81 11.93
C LEU A 238 24.07 -6.37 10.58
N VAL A 239 23.99 -5.59 9.52
CA VAL A 239 24.51 -5.95 8.19
C VAL A 239 26.03 -6.17 8.24
N SER A 240 26.77 -5.21 8.83
CA SER A 240 28.24 -5.30 8.93
C SER A 240 28.74 -6.52 9.73
N LYS A 241 27.93 -6.98 10.70
CA LYS A 241 28.21 -8.20 11.50
C LYS A 241 27.77 -9.49 10.80
N GLY A 242 27.21 -9.41 9.58
CA GLY A 242 26.67 -10.56 8.85
C GLY A 242 25.47 -11.20 9.54
N HIS A 243 24.69 -10.43 10.30
CA HIS A 243 23.52 -10.94 10.99
C HIS A 243 22.34 -11.05 10.03
N ILE A 244 22.10 -10.01 9.22
CA ILE A 244 21.09 -9.99 8.17
C ILE A 244 21.66 -10.69 6.94
N ARG A 245 20.95 -11.72 6.45
CA ARG A 245 21.34 -12.48 5.25
C ARG A 245 21.21 -11.61 4.00
N ARG A 246 20.05 -11.00 3.82
CA ARG A 246 19.73 -10.11 2.70
C ARG A 246 18.45 -9.31 2.95
N PHE A 247 18.22 -8.32 2.11
CA PHE A 247 16.94 -7.64 1.99
C PHE A 247 16.15 -8.22 0.83
N THR A 248 14.82 -8.32 0.97
CA THR A 248 13.95 -8.99 0.00
C THR A 248 12.67 -8.17 -0.24
N GLY A 249 12.04 -8.34 -1.40
CA GLY A 249 10.61 -8.17 -1.53
C GLY A 249 9.91 -9.40 -0.94
N ASN A 250 8.97 -10.02 -1.68
CA ASN A 250 8.25 -11.22 -1.22
C ASN A 250 9.07 -12.53 -1.34
N ASP A 251 10.33 -12.48 -1.76
CA ASP A 251 11.20 -13.67 -1.88
C ASP A 251 11.47 -14.37 -0.54
N TYR A 252 11.25 -13.68 0.60
CA TYR A 252 11.36 -14.29 1.92
C TYR A 252 10.46 -15.52 2.09
N ILE A 253 9.34 -15.60 1.36
CA ILE A 253 8.42 -16.75 1.38
C ILE A 253 9.17 -18.03 1.00
N LYS A 254 9.89 -18.00 -0.12
CA LYS A 254 10.69 -19.15 -0.59
C LYS A 254 11.83 -19.48 0.36
N ASP A 255 12.48 -18.45 0.91
CA ASP A 255 13.61 -18.64 1.83
C ASP A 255 13.17 -19.28 3.16
N LEU A 256 11.99 -18.92 3.68
CA LEU A 256 11.40 -19.53 4.88
C LEU A 256 10.96 -20.96 4.61
N ASP A 257 10.30 -21.22 3.49
CA ASP A 257 9.81 -22.53 3.12
C ASP A 257 10.96 -23.53 2.95
N SER A 258 11.99 -23.17 2.19
CA SER A 258 13.21 -23.98 2.04
C SER A 258 13.98 -24.13 3.36
N GLY A 259 13.85 -23.16 4.27
CA GLY A 259 14.63 -23.06 5.50
C GLY A 259 16.02 -22.47 5.30
N ASP A 260 16.24 -21.75 4.19
CA ASP A 260 17.45 -20.97 3.97
C ASP A 260 17.54 -19.79 4.94
N VAL A 261 16.40 -19.24 5.35
CA VAL A 261 16.25 -18.35 6.51
C VAL A 261 15.35 -19.01 7.56
N LEU A 262 15.49 -18.59 8.80
CA LEU A 262 14.67 -19.08 9.91
C LEU A 262 13.68 -18.04 10.41
N ALA A 263 13.94 -16.76 10.13
CA ALA A 263 13.04 -15.67 10.45
C ALA A 263 13.11 -14.57 9.38
N ALA A 264 12.01 -13.89 9.15
CA ALA A 264 11.90 -12.81 8.19
C ALA A 264 10.94 -11.71 8.69
N GLN A 265 11.23 -10.47 8.37
CA GLN A 265 10.20 -9.45 8.34
C GLN A 265 9.24 -9.80 7.20
N ALA A 266 7.94 -9.83 7.46
CA ALA A 266 6.95 -10.41 6.56
C ALA A 266 5.59 -9.74 6.64
N TYR A 267 4.79 -9.90 5.61
CA TYR A 267 3.40 -9.48 5.57
C TYR A 267 2.46 -10.59 6.06
N SER A 268 1.48 -10.22 6.87
CA SER A 268 0.56 -11.17 7.50
C SER A 268 -0.19 -12.07 6.49
N GLY A 269 -0.68 -11.52 5.39
CA GLY A 269 -1.44 -12.27 4.40
C GLY A 269 -0.60 -13.30 3.65
N ASP A 270 0.65 -12.99 3.34
CA ASP A 270 1.57 -13.94 2.69
C ASP A 270 1.84 -15.15 3.61
N VAL A 271 1.92 -14.89 4.92
CA VAL A 271 2.20 -15.96 5.89
C VAL A 271 1.01 -16.89 6.06
N ILE A 272 -0.23 -16.38 6.04
CA ILE A 272 -1.44 -17.22 6.05
C ILE A 272 -1.39 -18.23 4.88
N GLN A 273 -1.07 -17.75 3.69
CA GLN A 273 -0.95 -18.61 2.50
C GLN A 273 0.20 -19.63 2.66
N LEU A 274 1.35 -19.19 3.17
CA LEU A 274 2.48 -20.08 3.41
C LEU A 274 2.19 -21.15 4.47
N GLN A 275 1.42 -20.83 5.50
CA GLN A 275 1.03 -21.78 6.56
C GLN A 275 0.15 -22.92 6.05
N ALA A 276 -0.63 -22.70 4.98
CA ALA A 276 -1.41 -23.77 4.35
C ALA A 276 -0.53 -24.89 3.80
N ASP A 277 0.66 -24.56 3.29
CA ASP A 277 1.63 -25.52 2.74
C ASP A 277 2.67 -25.96 3.79
N ASN A 278 3.00 -25.07 4.73
CA ASN A 278 4.07 -25.28 5.73
C ASN A 278 3.62 -24.83 7.13
N PRO A 279 2.95 -25.71 7.90
CA PRO A 279 2.40 -25.38 9.23
C PRO A 279 3.48 -25.14 10.30
N ASP A 280 4.78 -25.40 10.01
CA ASP A 280 5.89 -25.08 10.92
C ASP A 280 6.25 -23.58 10.92
N ILE A 281 5.68 -22.81 9.99
CA ILE A 281 5.84 -21.35 9.92
C ILE A 281 4.81 -20.67 10.81
N GLU A 282 5.27 -19.76 11.65
CA GLU A 282 4.43 -18.93 12.50
C GLU A 282 4.62 -17.45 12.15
N PHE A 283 3.55 -16.66 12.32
CA PHE A 283 3.59 -15.20 12.29
C PHE A 283 3.41 -14.62 13.69
N VAL A 284 4.19 -13.62 14.02
CA VAL A 284 4.06 -12.90 15.29
C VAL A 284 4.03 -11.40 15.09
N VAL A 285 3.10 -10.75 15.76
CA VAL A 285 3.12 -9.32 16.04
C VAL A 285 4.00 -9.14 17.29
N PRO A 286 5.18 -8.49 17.18
CA PRO A 286 6.06 -8.29 18.33
C PRO A 286 5.36 -7.64 19.52
N GLN A 287 5.89 -7.84 20.72
CA GLN A 287 5.31 -7.24 21.94
C GLN A 287 5.40 -5.70 21.91
N GLU A 288 6.41 -5.16 21.22
CA GLU A 288 6.62 -3.73 21.01
C GLU A 288 5.58 -3.12 20.07
N GLY A 289 4.92 -3.95 19.27
CA GLY A 289 3.92 -3.54 18.30
C GLY A 289 4.29 -3.85 16.86
N ALA A 290 3.36 -3.56 15.96
CA ALA A 290 3.52 -3.70 14.53
C ALA A 290 2.74 -2.60 13.79
N GLU A 291 3.16 -2.32 12.58
CA GLU A 291 2.42 -1.43 11.70
C GLU A 291 1.19 -2.12 11.13
N LEU A 292 0.05 -1.42 11.21
CA LEU A 292 -1.15 -1.70 10.43
C LEU A 292 -1.16 -0.75 9.24
N TRP A 293 -1.00 -1.28 8.06
CA TRP A 293 -1.05 -0.53 6.81
C TRP A 293 -2.29 -0.88 5.99
N ALA A 294 -2.62 -0.09 5.00
CA ALA A 294 -3.70 -0.41 4.06
C ALA A 294 -3.29 -0.14 2.61
N GLU A 295 -3.85 -0.97 1.73
CA GLU A 295 -4.02 -0.66 0.32
C GLU A 295 -5.37 0.00 0.16
N SER A 296 -5.41 1.18 -0.44
CA SER A 296 -6.60 2.01 -0.46
C SER A 296 -7.07 2.35 -1.86
N LEU A 297 -8.38 2.30 -2.02
CA LEU A 297 -9.12 2.75 -3.20
C LEU A 297 -9.09 4.26 -3.29
N MET A 298 -8.73 4.79 -4.46
CA MET A 298 -8.75 6.22 -4.77
C MET A 298 -9.37 6.48 -6.15
N ILE A 299 -9.99 7.63 -6.30
CA ILE A 299 -10.56 8.10 -7.57
C ILE A 299 -9.62 9.17 -8.13
N PRO A 300 -8.86 8.91 -9.21
CA PRO A 300 -7.97 9.90 -9.80
C PRO A 300 -8.74 11.15 -10.29
N ASN A 301 -8.06 12.29 -10.33
CA ASN A 301 -8.62 13.47 -10.97
C ASN A 301 -9.00 13.18 -12.42
N LEU A 302 -10.08 13.80 -12.89
CA LEU A 302 -10.62 13.61 -14.23
C LEU A 302 -11.07 12.18 -14.56
N ALA A 303 -11.33 11.35 -13.54
CA ALA A 303 -12.05 10.10 -13.71
C ALA A 303 -13.46 10.38 -14.26
N ASP A 304 -13.87 9.67 -15.29
CA ASP A 304 -15.13 9.92 -16.00
C ASP A 304 -16.37 9.38 -15.27
N HIS A 305 -16.18 8.41 -14.33
CA HIS A 305 -17.30 7.66 -13.73
C HIS A 305 -17.20 7.63 -12.19
N LYS A 306 -16.99 8.81 -11.58
CA LYS A 306 -16.82 8.95 -10.12
C LYS A 306 -17.95 8.31 -9.32
N ARG A 307 -19.23 8.62 -9.67
CA ARG A 307 -20.39 8.07 -8.94
C ARG A 307 -20.50 6.55 -9.03
N ASP A 308 -20.17 5.98 -10.17
CA ASP A 308 -20.21 4.54 -10.33
C ASP A 308 -19.02 3.89 -9.58
N ALA A 309 -17.84 4.52 -9.55
CA ALA A 309 -16.72 4.12 -8.71
C ALA A 309 -17.06 4.16 -7.20
N GLU A 310 -17.71 5.23 -6.72
CA GLU A 310 -18.19 5.33 -5.34
C GLU A 310 -19.20 4.23 -4.98
N ARG A 311 -20.06 3.82 -5.91
CA ARG A 311 -21.00 2.69 -5.73
C ARG A 311 -20.28 1.35 -5.64
N LEU A 312 -19.23 1.15 -6.43
CA LEU A 312 -18.42 -0.06 -6.37
C LEU A 312 -17.68 -0.13 -5.03
N ILE A 313 -17.09 0.98 -4.59
CA ILE A 313 -16.45 1.08 -3.27
C ILE A 313 -17.45 0.69 -2.17
N ASP A 314 -18.62 1.31 -2.15
CA ASP A 314 -19.65 1.05 -1.14
C ASP A 314 -20.19 -0.39 -1.19
N TYR A 315 -20.23 -1.00 -2.37
CA TYR A 315 -20.62 -2.40 -2.53
C TYR A 315 -19.67 -3.35 -1.84
N TYR A 316 -18.35 -3.12 -1.92
CA TYR A 316 -17.34 -3.96 -1.25
C TYR A 316 -17.33 -3.81 0.27
N TYR A 317 -17.97 -2.78 0.79
CA TYR A 317 -18.16 -2.60 2.24
C TYR A 317 -19.44 -3.25 2.80
N ARG A 318 -20.19 -3.96 1.99
CA ARG A 318 -21.24 -4.87 2.48
C ARG A 318 -20.60 -6.06 3.17
N PRO A 319 -21.01 -6.41 4.40
CA PRO A 319 -20.38 -7.52 5.13
C PRO A 319 -20.24 -8.82 4.35
N GLU A 320 -21.25 -9.15 3.53
CA GLU A 320 -21.25 -10.38 2.73
C GLU A 320 -20.18 -10.35 1.64
N VAL A 321 -20.05 -9.22 0.95
CA VAL A 321 -19.06 -9.03 -0.12
C VAL A 321 -17.64 -8.92 0.46
N ALA A 322 -17.50 -8.20 1.56
CA ALA A 322 -16.23 -8.11 2.28
C ALA A 322 -15.75 -9.46 2.81
N ALA A 323 -16.69 -10.33 3.22
CA ALA A 323 -16.40 -11.70 3.65
C ALA A 323 -15.88 -12.56 2.49
N ASP A 324 -16.48 -12.44 1.30
CA ASP A 324 -16.02 -13.12 0.09
C ASP A 324 -14.61 -12.69 -0.29
N LEU A 325 -14.38 -11.38 -0.27
CA LEU A 325 -13.07 -10.82 -0.60
C LEU A 325 -12.00 -11.22 0.44
N ALA A 326 -12.31 -11.13 1.75
CA ALA A 326 -11.38 -11.49 2.83
C ALA A 326 -11.00 -12.98 2.79
N ALA A 327 -11.96 -13.85 2.47
CA ALA A 327 -11.73 -15.29 2.32
C ALA A 327 -10.77 -15.63 1.16
N TRP A 328 -10.75 -14.80 0.13
CA TRP A 328 -9.84 -14.97 -1.00
C TRP A 328 -8.46 -14.36 -0.75
N VAL A 329 -8.43 -13.08 -0.31
CA VAL A 329 -7.17 -12.32 -0.22
C VAL A 329 -6.36 -12.69 1.02
N ASN A 330 -7.03 -13.12 2.11
CA ASN A 330 -6.44 -13.52 3.39
C ASN A 330 -5.61 -12.41 4.08
N TYR A 331 -6.02 -11.15 3.91
CA TYR A 331 -5.45 -9.99 4.59
C TYR A 331 -6.42 -9.43 5.64
N VAL A 332 -5.97 -8.50 6.47
CA VAL A 332 -6.84 -7.86 7.48
C VAL A 332 -8.04 -7.19 6.80
N CYS A 333 -9.22 -7.68 7.12
CA CYS A 333 -10.46 -7.18 6.53
C CYS A 333 -10.83 -5.80 7.08
N PRO A 334 -11.00 -4.77 6.22
CA PRO A 334 -11.37 -3.42 6.68
C PRO A 334 -12.83 -3.32 7.14
N VAL A 335 -13.58 -4.43 7.08
CA VAL A 335 -15.00 -4.54 7.45
C VAL A 335 -15.15 -5.60 8.54
N PRO A 336 -15.02 -5.25 9.85
CA PRO A 336 -15.07 -6.22 10.94
C PRO A 336 -16.37 -7.05 10.98
N ALA A 337 -17.49 -6.49 10.50
CA ALA A 337 -18.76 -7.20 10.40
C ALA A 337 -18.76 -8.42 9.43
N ALA A 338 -17.76 -8.53 8.55
CA ALA A 338 -17.56 -9.69 7.68
C ALA A 338 -17.23 -10.97 8.47
N ARG A 339 -16.67 -10.82 9.69
CA ARG A 339 -16.35 -11.94 10.59
C ARG A 339 -17.57 -12.82 10.88
N GLU A 340 -18.70 -12.20 11.23
CA GLU A 340 -19.95 -12.93 11.56
C GLU A 340 -20.50 -13.69 10.33
N VAL A 341 -20.32 -13.11 9.13
CA VAL A 341 -20.72 -13.75 7.87
C VAL A 341 -19.87 -14.99 7.63
N LEU A 342 -18.53 -14.90 7.79
CA LEU A 342 -17.65 -16.07 7.65
C LEU A 342 -17.95 -17.13 8.71
N ALA A 343 -18.11 -16.76 9.97
CA ALA A 343 -18.42 -17.67 11.07
C ALA A 343 -19.71 -18.47 10.85
N SER A 344 -20.69 -17.89 10.11
CA SER A 344 -21.95 -18.54 9.77
C SER A 344 -21.89 -19.41 8.50
N SER A 345 -20.73 -19.52 7.85
CA SER A 345 -20.55 -20.33 6.64
C SER A 345 -20.76 -21.82 6.93
N LYS A 346 -21.39 -22.52 5.98
CA LYS A 346 -21.48 -24.00 6.02
C LYS A 346 -20.17 -24.68 5.65
N ASP A 347 -19.33 -23.99 4.91
CA ASP A 347 -17.96 -24.39 4.60
C ASP A 347 -17.09 -24.19 5.84
N LYS A 348 -16.51 -25.26 6.36
CA LYS A 348 -15.73 -25.25 7.60
C LYS A 348 -14.39 -24.51 7.45
N GLU A 349 -13.74 -24.62 6.28
CA GLU A 349 -12.49 -23.91 6.02
C GLU A 349 -12.73 -22.41 5.97
N ARG A 350 -13.76 -22.00 5.26
CA ARG A 350 -14.19 -20.60 5.22
C ARG A 350 -14.63 -20.08 6.60
N ALA A 351 -15.35 -20.88 7.39
CA ALA A 351 -15.76 -20.50 8.73
C ALA A 351 -14.57 -20.33 9.69
N ALA A 352 -13.52 -21.13 9.53
CA ALA A 352 -12.30 -21.03 10.33
C ALA A 352 -11.58 -19.67 10.17
N LEU A 353 -11.68 -19.05 9.00
CA LEU A 353 -11.09 -17.72 8.74
C LEU A 353 -11.64 -16.62 9.67
N ALA A 354 -12.87 -16.81 10.18
CA ALA A 354 -13.46 -15.88 11.15
C ALA A 354 -12.68 -15.79 12.48
N GLU A 355 -11.95 -16.85 12.83
CA GLU A 355 -11.16 -16.94 14.06
C GLU A 355 -9.67 -16.62 13.82
N ASP A 356 -9.27 -16.36 12.58
CA ASP A 356 -7.89 -16.00 12.27
C ASP A 356 -7.60 -14.54 12.66
N PRO A 357 -6.70 -14.31 13.65
CA PRO A 357 -6.38 -12.96 14.11
C PRO A 357 -5.61 -12.13 13.06
N LEU A 358 -5.07 -12.75 12.02
CA LEU A 358 -4.40 -12.04 10.92
C LEU A 358 -5.39 -11.51 9.88
N ILE A 359 -6.65 -11.97 9.92
CA ILE A 359 -7.76 -11.45 9.10
C ILE A 359 -8.66 -10.56 9.97
N PHE A 360 -8.93 -10.96 11.21
CA PHE A 360 -9.75 -10.23 12.19
C PHE A 360 -8.98 -10.08 13.51
N PRO A 361 -8.07 -9.10 13.62
CA PRO A 361 -7.27 -8.87 14.81
C PRO A 361 -8.14 -8.75 16.08
N ASP A 362 -7.82 -9.54 17.10
CA ASP A 362 -8.47 -9.46 18.40
C ASP A 362 -8.06 -8.19 19.17
N ASP A 363 -8.74 -7.92 20.31
CA ASP A 363 -8.50 -6.72 21.12
C ASP A 363 -7.05 -6.64 21.65
N ALA A 364 -6.41 -7.78 21.92
CA ALA A 364 -5.04 -7.81 22.40
C ALA A 364 -4.05 -7.44 21.29
N MET A 365 -4.27 -7.94 20.10
CA MET A 365 -3.48 -7.60 18.92
C MET A 365 -3.70 -6.13 18.51
N ARG A 366 -4.96 -5.69 18.44
CA ARG A 366 -5.33 -4.30 18.06
C ARG A 366 -4.64 -3.25 18.93
N LYS A 367 -4.42 -3.50 20.22
CA LYS A 367 -3.70 -2.59 21.14
C LYS A 367 -2.22 -2.42 20.78
N ARG A 368 -1.65 -3.34 20.02
CA ARG A 368 -0.26 -3.33 19.57
C ARG A 368 -0.10 -2.86 18.12
N LEU A 369 -1.21 -2.58 17.42
CA LEU A 369 -1.19 -2.10 16.04
C LEU A 369 -1.28 -0.58 16.01
N ALA A 370 -0.50 0.05 15.14
CA ALA A 370 -0.55 1.48 14.90
C ALA A 370 -0.29 1.77 13.41
N ILE A 371 -0.88 2.85 12.90
CA ILE A 371 -0.56 3.38 11.56
C ILE A 371 0.62 4.34 11.74
N ALA A 372 1.70 4.10 11.01
CA ALA A 372 2.85 4.98 11.05
C ALA A 372 2.51 6.38 10.51
N ARG A 373 3.17 7.42 11.05
CA ARG A 373 3.13 8.72 10.39
C ARG A 373 3.84 8.65 9.05
N ASP A 374 3.36 9.40 8.09
CA ASP A 374 3.96 9.46 6.75
C ASP A 374 5.36 10.06 6.76
N ILE A 375 6.21 9.58 5.85
CA ILE A 375 7.46 10.23 5.49
C ILE A 375 7.13 11.48 4.68
N THR A 376 7.52 12.65 5.18
CA THR A 376 7.27 13.91 4.47
C THR A 376 8.09 13.99 3.17
N ALA A 377 7.63 14.79 2.20
CA ALA A 377 8.36 14.97 0.94
C ALA A 377 9.81 15.47 1.15
N LYS A 378 10.03 16.28 2.19
CA LYS A 378 11.36 16.80 2.55
C LYS A 378 12.28 15.69 3.09
N GLU A 379 11.74 14.78 3.90
CA GLU A 379 12.48 13.66 4.49
C GLU A 379 12.76 12.55 3.48
N ARG A 380 11.83 12.27 2.57
CA ARG A 380 11.84 11.10 1.67
C ARG A 380 13.16 10.95 0.90
N THR A 381 13.65 12.00 0.29
CA THR A 381 14.90 11.90 -0.52
C THR A 381 16.11 11.53 0.33
N ALA A 382 16.22 12.12 1.52
CA ALA A 382 17.32 11.84 2.44
C ALA A 382 17.22 10.42 3.00
N PHE A 383 16.05 10.03 3.48
CA PHE A 383 15.80 8.71 4.09
C PHE A 383 15.91 7.58 3.08
N ALA A 384 15.35 7.74 1.86
CA ALA A 384 15.51 6.76 0.80
C ALA A 384 16.99 6.58 0.41
N LYS A 385 17.75 7.66 0.29
CA LYS A 385 19.20 7.57 0.01
C LYS A 385 19.95 6.81 1.11
N GLU A 386 19.62 7.09 2.37
CA GLU A 386 20.26 6.43 3.51
C GLU A 386 19.91 4.95 3.57
N TRP A 387 18.63 4.62 3.41
CA TRP A 387 18.12 3.25 3.40
C TRP A 387 18.68 2.43 2.24
N ASN A 388 18.62 2.95 1.02
CA ASN A 388 19.15 2.29 -0.17
C ASN A 388 20.65 2.02 -0.05
N GLY A 389 21.41 2.92 0.60
CA GLY A 389 22.82 2.70 0.89
C GLY A 389 23.09 1.54 1.87
N ILE A 390 22.11 1.13 2.68
CA ILE A 390 22.20 -0.03 3.58
C ILE A 390 21.76 -1.31 2.85
N VAL A 391 20.68 -1.21 2.08
CA VAL A 391 20.09 -2.34 1.34
C VAL A 391 20.96 -2.77 0.15
N GLY A 392 21.82 -1.87 -0.34
CA GLY A 392 22.71 -2.15 -1.47
C GLY A 392 22.06 -1.83 -2.83
N LEU A 393 21.09 -0.92 -2.84
CA LEU A 393 20.40 -0.40 -4.04
C LEU A 393 20.95 0.93 -4.51
#